data_06e32aebefef26a99e71b1b1a4db13bc
#
_entry.id   06e32aebefef26a99e71b1b1a4db13bc
#
_cell.length_a   1.000
_cell.length_b   1.000
_cell.length_c   1.000
_cell.angle_alpha   90.00
_cell.angle_beta   90.00
_cell.angle_gamma   90.00
#
_symmetry.space_group_name_H-M   'P 1'
#
loop_
_entity.id
_entity.type
_entity.pdbx_description
1 polymer ?
#
loop_
_entity_poly.entity_id
_entity_poly.type
_entity_poly.pdbx_seq_one_letter_code
_entity_poly.pdbx_strand_id
1 'polypeptide(L)'
;VDTLGAGEVFLLSSQTILKGSQREHPKDSVFAGKPHAEERATVTCVLRRKHAAPRSVAVQLLHEDFAATHGCDIADIHAVENFAAEHHFTVDRVDSAARTVKLSGNLHRLAEAFGASLELRKMGDQTYRTRSGGLTVPTELNGVVIAILGFDQRPAARTYHQVLARAGQSSYTPGQVAKAYNFPANTGAGQTIAVIELGGGYNQSDLTTYWRQVGVSGVSVTAVGVNGTTNAPTGDPNSADGEVALDIEVIGAIAPGARIAVYFADNTDQGFLDGINAAIHDQVRKPSVISISWGGPESSWTQQAMNAFNAAFHDAALLGISVCVASGDNGSDDGVGDGANHVDFPAASPWVLACGGTRLHAHSSKIISETVWNDGADGGASGGGLSSHFSVPLYQKNISAVMGRRGVPDVAGNADPESGYLTIVDGQSGVIGGTSAVAPLWSALIALFNQELGRNVGWLHPYLYGAAVQAGALHDITQGNNGSFSAQKGWDACTGLGSPNGQALLAVLKQALK
;
A
#
# COMPACT_ATOMS: atom_id res chain seq x y z
N VAL A 1 -50.99 0.68 45.96
CA VAL A 1 -50.22 -0.45 45.45
C VAL A 1 -49.54 0.04 44.17
N ASP A 2 -48.37 0.62 44.35
CA ASP A 2 -47.54 1.16 43.23
C ASP A 2 -46.70 0.04 42.66
N THR A 3 -46.89 -0.26 41.38
CA THR A 3 -46.03 -1.13 40.59
C THR A 3 -44.81 -0.34 40.17
N LEU A 4 -43.67 -0.55 40.84
CA LEU A 4 -42.36 -0.09 40.39
C LEU A 4 -42.01 -0.81 39.10
N GLY A 5 -41.80 -0.04 38.03
CA GLY A 5 -41.31 -0.54 36.77
C GLY A 5 -39.92 -1.14 36.94
N ALA A 6 -39.73 -2.32 36.33
CA ALA A 6 -38.43 -2.94 36.22
C ALA A 6 -37.50 -2.07 35.35
N GLY A 7 -36.60 -1.33 36.01
CA GLY A 7 -35.50 -0.71 35.31
C GLY A 7 -34.56 -1.80 34.77
N GLU A 8 -34.38 -1.85 33.48
CA GLU A 8 -33.33 -2.64 32.85
C GLU A 8 -31.98 -2.22 33.43
N VAL A 9 -31.43 -3.08 34.29
CA VAL A 9 -30.05 -2.93 34.78
C VAL A 9 -29.16 -3.35 33.61
N PHE A 10 -28.73 -2.38 32.80
CA PHE A 10 -27.61 -2.59 31.92
C PHE A 10 -26.38 -2.91 32.79
N LEU A 11 -26.01 -4.16 32.86
CA LEU A 11 -24.71 -4.57 33.35
C LEU A 11 -23.68 -3.91 32.40
N LEU A 12 -23.06 -2.83 32.87
CA LEU A 12 -21.91 -2.24 32.19
C LEU A 12 -20.84 -3.34 32.09
N SER A 13 -20.74 -3.99 30.91
CA SER A 13 -19.64 -4.90 30.65
C SER A 13 -18.33 -4.10 30.83
N SER A 14 -17.36 -4.67 31.52
CA SER A 14 -16.09 -3.99 31.75
C SER A 14 -15.41 -3.72 30.40
N GLN A 15 -15.08 -2.45 30.14
CA GLN A 15 -14.43 -2.01 28.92
C GLN A 15 -12.91 -2.16 29.03
N THR A 16 -12.27 -2.67 27.98
CA THR A 16 -10.82 -2.83 27.87
C THR A 16 -10.29 -1.97 26.73
N ILE A 17 -9.16 -1.27 26.96
CA ILE A 17 -8.52 -0.47 25.93
C ILE A 17 -8.01 -1.39 24.81
N LEU A 18 -8.40 -1.11 23.58
CA LEU A 18 -7.91 -1.79 22.39
C LEU A 18 -6.45 -1.38 22.13
N LYS A 19 -5.56 -2.35 22.24
CA LYS A 19 -4.11 -2.11 22.16
C LYS A 19 -3.71 -1.49 20.81
N GLY A 20 -2.93 -0.40 20.88
CA GLY A 20 -2.42 0.28 19.69
C GLY A 20 -3.44 1.18 19.00
N SER A 21 -4.61 1.40 19.60
CA SER A 21 -5.65 2.29 19.06
C SER A 21 -5.43 3.77 19.39
N GLN A 22 -4.47 4.10 20.25
CA GLN A 22 -4.20 5.47 20.64
C GLN A 22 -3.92 6.36 19.43
N ARG A 23 -4.58 7.50 19.36
CA ARG A 23 -4.43 8.50 18.29
C ARG A 23 -4.49 9.90 18.85
N GLU A 24 -3.75 10.81 18.24
CA GLU A 24 -3.78 12.23 18.57
C GLU A 24 -4.46 13.02 17.45
N HIS A 25 -4.95 14.20 17.79
CA HIS A 25 -5.38 15.14 16.76
C HIS A 25 -4.17 15.61 15.94
N PRO A 26 -4.35 15.89 14.65
CA PRO A 26 -3.30 16.49 13.83
C PRO A 26 -2.81 17.80 14.45
N LYS A 27 -1.49 17.99 14.55
CA LYS A 27 -0.89 19.17 15.20
C LYS A 27 -1.36 20.49 14.58
N ASP A 28 -1.47 20.53 13.25
CA ASP A 28 -1.82 21.74 12.49
C ASP A 28 -3.32 21.85 12.19
N SER A 29 -4.17 21.22 13.00
CA SER A 29 -5.62 21.24 12.83
C SER A 29 -6.32 22.13 13.85
N VAL A 30 -7.39 22.81 13.44
CA VAL A 30 -8.20 23.67 14.29
C VAL A 30 -9.55 23.02 14.56
N PHE A 31 -10.00 23.08 15.84
CA PHE A 31 -11.33 22.60 16.21
C PHE A 31 -12.42 23.33 15.42
N ALA A 32 -13.31 22.59 14.77
CA ALA A 32 -14.40 23.09 13.93
C ALA A 32 -15.80 22.65 14.40
N GLY A 33 -15.89 21.92 15.50
CA GLY A 33 -17.16 21.48 16.09
C GLY A 33 -17.21 20.00 16.44
N LYS A 34 -18.43 19.52 16.68
CA LYS A 34 -18.75 18.10 16.89
C LYS A 34 -19.48 17.54 15.69
N PRO A 35 -19.35 16.22 15.40
CA PRO A 35 -20.18 15.57 14.39
C PRO A 35 -21.67 15.72 14.68
N HIS A 36 -22.49 15.67 13.63
CA HIS A 36 -23.94 15.82 13.78
C HIS A 36 -24.52 14.63 14.56
N ALA A 37 -25.49 14.88 15.45
CA ALA A 37 -26.08 13.86 16.32
C ALA A 37 -26.73 12.69 15.55
N GLU A 38 -27.32 12.95 14.39
CA GLU A 38 -27.98 11.97 13.53
C GLU A 38 -27.06 11.38 12.45
N GLU A 39 -25.76 11.70 12.47
CA GLU A 39 -24.82 11.17 11.50
C GLU A 39 -24.76 9.63 11.60
N ARG A 40 -24.78 8.97 10.45
CA ARG A 40 -24.55 7.52 10.37
C ARG A 40 -23.13 7.26 9.89
N ALA A 41 -22.54 6.21 10.44
CA ALA A 41 -21.21 5.79 10.05
C ALA A 41 -21.12 4.27 9.95
N THR A 42 -20.12 3.81 9.23
CA THR A 42 -19.70 2.41 9.18
C THR A 42 -18.30 2.30 9.77
N VAL A 43 -18.09 1.33 10.65
CA VAL A 43 -16.79 0.95 11.18
C VAL A 43 -16.44 -0.48 10.77
N THR A 44 -15.16 -0.74 10.55
CA THR A 44 -14.66 -2.09 10.27
C THR A 44 -13.97 -2.63 11.51
N CYS A 45 -14.54 -3.70 12.10
CA CYS A 45 -13.89 -4.51 13.12
C CYS A 45 -13.00 -5.54 12.43
N VAL A 46 -11.70 -5.48 12.65
CA VAL A 46 -10.72 -6.47 12.16
C VAL A 46 -10.53 -7.52 13.24
N LEU A 47 -10.73 -8.78 12.90
CA LEU A 47 -10.66 -9.89 13.83
C LEU A 47 -9.31 -10.61 13.79
N ARG A 48 -8.97 -11.27 14.89
CA ARG A 48 -7.78 -12.14 14.92
C ARG A 48 -7.91 -13.29 13.92
N ARG A 49 -6.78 -13.87 13.54
CA ARG A 49 -6.74 -15.11 12.77
C ARG A 49 -7.16 -16.30 13.65
N LYS A 50 -7.82 -17.27 13.03
CA LYS A 50 -8.13 -18.56 13.68
C LYS A 50 -6.85 -19.28 14.10
N HIS A 51 -5.87 -19.35 13.24
CA HIS A 51 -4.55 -19.91 13.53
C HIS A 51 -3.44 -18.94 13.19
N ALA A 52 -2.36 -18.95 13.96
CA ALA A 52 -1.19 -18.13 13.70
C ALA A 52 -0.61 -18.41 12.30
N ALA A 53 -0.33 -17.36 11.54
CA ALA A 53 0.32 -17.50 10.25
C ALA A 53 1.82 -17.79 10.41
N PRO A 54 2.43 -18.57 9.50
CA PRO A 54 3.86 -18.89 9.54
C PRO A 54 4.71 -17.63 9.32
N ARG A 55 5.86 -17.55 9.98
CA ARG A 55 6.79 -16.40 9.83
C ARG A 55 7.55 -16.39 8.49
N SER A 56 7.43 -17.44 7.71
CA SER A 56 7.98 -17.56 6.35
C SER A 56 6.99 -18.31 5.48
N VAL A 57 6.84 -17.88 4.24
CA VAL A 57 5.94 -18.51 3.28
C VAL A 57 6.76 -19.49 2.45
N ALA A 58 6.58 -20.78 2.71
CA ALA A 58 7.23 -21.86 1.96
C ALA A 58 6.30 -22.44 0.87
N VAL A 59 4.99 -22.36 1.07
CA VAL A 59 3.97 -22.89 0.16
C VAL A 59 2.87 -21.85 0.02
N GLN A 60 2.44 -21.63 -1.22
CA GLN A 60 1.29 -20.77 -1.53
C GLN A 60 0.00 -21.56 -1.32
N LEU A 61 -0.98 -20.93 -0.68
CA LEU A 61 -2.28 -21.54 -0.38
C LEU A 61 -3.31 -21.22 -1.48
N LEU A 62 -4.24 -22.12 -1.68
CA LEU A 62 -5.46 -21.80 -2.40
C LEU A 62 -6.37 -20.94 -1.51
N HIS A 63 -7.21 -20.10 -2.12
CA HIS A 63 -8.07 -19.19 -1.35
C HIS A 63 -9.03 -19.92 -0.40
N GLU A 64 -9.59 -21.06 -0.78
CA GLU A 64 -10.47 -21.88 0.06
C GLU A 64 -9.73 -22.50 1.25
N ASP A 65 -8.51 -23.02 1.04
CA ASP A 65 -7.66 -23.53 2.11
C ASP A 65 -7.21 -22.40 3.06
N PHE A 66 -6.91 -21.24 2.49
CA PHE A 66 -6.54 -20.04 3.24
C PHE A 66 -7.70 -19.59 4.14
N ALA A 67 -8.92 -19.44 3.61
CA ALA A 67 -10.08 -19.01 4.36
C ALA A 67 -10.40 -19.98 5.50
N ALA A 68 -10.31 -21.28 5.26
CA ALA A 68 -10.54 -22.33 6.26
C ALA A 68 -9.50 -22.31 7.39
N THR A 69 -8.23 -21.99 7.07
CA THR A 69 -7.10 -22.14 8.00
C THR A 69 -6.73 -20.81 8.68
N HIS A 70 -6.71 -19.70 7.93
CA HIS A 70 -6.20 -18.39 8.35
C HIS A 70 -7.25 -17.29 8.40
N GLY A 71 -8.49 -17.55 8.00
CA GLY A 71 -9.63 -16.67 8.22
C GLY A 71 -9.93 -16.46 9.70
N CYS A 72 -11.01 -15.79 10.03
CA CYS A 72 -11.48 -15.69 11.42
C CYS A 72 -12.29 -16.94 11.85
N ASP A 73 -12.36 -17.16 13.16
CA ASP A 73 -13.23 -18.19 13.71
C ASP A 73 -14.69 -17.74 13.65
N ILE A 74 -15.61 -18.68 13.41
CA ILE A 74 -17.05 -18.39 13.40
C ILE A 74 -17.55 -17.91 14.77
N ALA A 75 -16.94 -18.39 15.85
CA ALA A 75 -17.28 -17.94 17.20
C ALA A 75 -16.88 -16.48 17.43
N ASP A 76 -15.77 -16.02 16.84
CA ASP A 76 -15.34 -14.63 16.90
C ASP A 76 -16.28 -13.71 16.09
N ILE A 77 -16.78 -14.19 14.94
CA ILE A 77 -17.81 -13.48 14.16
C ILE A 77 -19.10 -13.34 14.99
N HIS A 78 -19.61 -14.44 15.54
CA HIS A 78 -20.82 -14.41 16.35
C HIS A 78 -20.70 -13.50 17.58
N ALA A 79 -19.51 -13.41 18.20
CA ALA A 79 -19.30 -12.48 19.31
C ALA A 79 -19.51 -11.02 18.88
N VAL A 80 -19.02 -10.64 17.69
CA VAL A 80 -19.21 -9.29 17.15
C VAL A 80 -20.66 -9.07 16.69
N GLU A 81 -21.32 -10.08 16.11
CA GLU A 81 -22.75 -10.01 15.72
C GLU A 81 -23.65 -9.83 16.93
N ASN A 82 -23.39 -10.55 18.03
CA ASN A 82 -24.13 -10.40 19.29
C ASN A 82 -23.95 -8.99 19.87
N PHE A 83 -22.71 -8.50 19.92
CA PHE A 83 -22.43 -7.12 20.32
C PHE A 83 -23.17 -6.10 19.44
N ALA A 84 -23.20 -6.31 18.13
CA ALA A 84 -23.92 -5.43 17.22
C ALA A 84 -25.44 -5.44 17.50
N ALA A 85 -26.01 -6.62 17.76
CA ALA A 85 -27.43 -6.77 18.11
C ALA A 85 -27.78 -6.06 19.42
N GLU A 86 -26.96 -6.22 20.47
CA GLU A 86 -27.14 -5.58 21.77
C GLU A 86 -27.12 -4.04 21.69
N HIS A 87 -26.28 -3.50 20.80
CA HIS A 87 -26.16 -2.05 20.59
C HIS A 87 -27.02 -1.51 19.44
N HIS A 88 -27.86 -2.36 18.81
CA HIS A 88 -28.71 -2.01 17.66
C HIS A 88 -27.93 -1.49 16.45
N PHE A 89 -26.76 -2.04 16.20
CA PHE A 89 -26.00 -1.81 14.97
C PHE A 89 -26.39 -2.80 13.88
N THR A 90 -26.25 -2.38 12.61
CA THR A 90 -26.43 -3.27 11.48
C THR A 90 -25.09 -3.92 11.12
N VAL A 91 -25.09 -5.24 10.94
CA VAL A 91 -23.96 -5.95 10.32
C VAL A 91 -24.14 -5.86 8.81
N ASP A 92 -23.34 -4.99 8.16
CA ASP A 92 -23.46 -4.76 6.72
C ASP A 92 -22.76 -5.85 5.92
N ARG A 93 -21.63 -6.33 6.43
CA ARG A 93 -20.82 -7.35 5.75
C ARG A 93 -19.97 -8.13 6.74
N VAL A 94 -19.86 -9.42 6.53
CA VAL A 94 -18.88 -10.31 7.14
C VAL A 94 -17.98 -10.86 6.03
N ASP A 95 -16.67 -10.76 6.22
CA ASP A 95 -15.67 -11.35 5.34
C ASP A 95 -14.70 -12.19 6.17
N SER A 96 -14.95 -13.49 6.18
CA SER A 96 -14.17 -14.43 7.00
C SER A 96 -12.72 -14.54 6.54
N ALA A 97 -12.46 -14.48 5.23
CA ALA A 97 -11.10 -14.55 4.67
C ALA A 97 -10.30 -13.29 5.01
N ALA A 98 -10.88 -12.11 4.81
CA ALA A 98 -10.28 -10.82 5.18
C ALA A 98 -10.32 -10.56 6.69
N ARG A 99 -11.05 -11.39 7.47
CA ARG A 99 -11.24 -11.25 8.92
C ARG A 99 -11.86 -9.92 9.32
N THR A 100 -12.85 -9.47 8.57
CA THR A 100 -13.52 -8.19 8.83
C THR A 100 -15.02 -8.36 9.04
N VAL A 101 -15.55 -7.58 9.99
CA VAL A 101 -16.98 -7.39 10.19
C VAL A 101 -17.27 -5.90 10.13
N LYS A 102 -18.13 -5.49 9.19
CA LYS A 102 -18.56 -4.09 9.05
C LYS A 102 -19.85 -3.85 9.81
N LEU A 103 -19.81 -2.85 10.67
CA LEU A 103 -20.95 -2.43 11.49
C LEU A 103 -21.35 -1.01 11.12
N SER A 104 -22.62 -0.78 10.83
CA SER A 104 -23.17 0.55 10.63
C SER A 104 -24.21 0.93 11.66
N GLY A 105 -24.31 2.22 11.96
CA GLY A 105 -25.25 2.73 12.94
C GLY A 105 -25.18 4.25 13.07
N ASN A 106 -25.91 4.77 14.08
CA ASN A 106 -25.74 6.15 14.49
C ASN A 106 -24.32 6.37 15.03
N LEU A 107 -23.60 7.38 14.53
CA LEU A 107 -22.20 7.63 14.87
C LEU A 107 -21.96 7.84 16.36
N HIS A 108 -22.87 8.54 17.05
CA HIS A 108 -22.75 8.79 18.48
C HIS A 108 -22.81 7.50 19.29
N ARG A 109 -23.75 6.60 18.96
CA ARG A 109 -23.87 5.29 19.60
C ARG A 109 -22.66 4.39 19.31
N LEU A 110 -22.15 4.40 18.06
CA LEU A 110 -20.91 3.70 17.73
C LEU A 110 -19.73 4.24 18.54
N ALA A 111 -19.61 5.58 18.63
CA ALA A 111 -18.56 6.22 19.40
C ALA A 111 -18.64 5.89 20.90
N GLU A 112 -19.84 5.86 21.47
CA GLU A 112 -20.08 5.48 22.87
C GLU A 112 -19.71 4.01 23.12
N ALA A 113 -20.16 3.10 22.25
CA ALA A 113 -19.92 1.65 22.39
C ALA A 113 -18.43 1.28 22.29
N PHE A 114 -17.65 2.04 21.51
CA PHE A 114 -16.20 1.82 21.33
C PHE A 114 -15.32 2.85 22.05
N GLY A 115 -15.89 3.71 22.90
CA GLY A 115 -15.15 4.72 23.66
C GLY A 115 -14.43 5.78 22.78
N ALA A 116 -14.93 6.05 21.57
CA ALA A 116 -14.30 6.96 20.64
C ALA A 116 -14.60 8.42 20.96
N SER A 117 -13.56 9.26 21.09
CA SER A 117 -13.69 10.72 21.20
C SER A 117 -13.58 11.35 19.81
N LEU A 118 -14.66 11.98 19.34
CA LEU A 118 -14.78 12.51 17.99
C LEU A 118 -14.94 14.03 17.96
N GLU A 119 -14.25 14.65 17.00
CA GLU A 119 -14.33 16.08 16.70
C GLU A 119 -14.31 16.32 15.19
N LEU A 120 -14.91 17.42 14.76
CA LEU A 120 -14.65 18.01 13.46
C LEU A 120 -13.43 18.93 13.58
N ARG A 121 -12.45 18.74 12.73
CA ARG A 121 -11.23 19.57 12.71
C ARG A 121 -10.92 20.02 11.30
N LYS A 122 -10.60 21.31 11.17
CA LYS A 122 -10.19 21.90 9.90
C LYS A 122 -8.68 21.66 9.72
N MET A 123 -8.32 21.14 8.54
CA MET A 123 -6.96 20.90 8.06
C MET A 123 -6.85 21.52 6.66
N GLY A 124 -6.05 22.56 6.50
CA GLY A 124 -6.08 23.37 5.28
C GLY A 124 -7.49 23.98 5.06
N ASP A 125 -8.05 23.78 3.89
CA ASP A 125 -9.41 24.25 3.54
C ASP A 125 -10.51 23.21 3.80
N GLN A 126 -10.15 22.00 4.18
CA GLN A 126 -11.10 20.90 4.40
C GLN A 126 -11.36 20.65 5.88
N THR A 127 -12.57 20.17 6.20
CA THR A 127 -12.97 19.77 7.54
C THR A 127 -13.20 18.26 7.56
N TYR A 128 -12.54 17.58 8.49
CA TYR A 128 -12.63 16.13 8.64
C TYR A 128 -13.16 15.76 10.02
N ARG A 129 -13.91 14.68 10.11
CA ARG A 129 -14.15 13.99 11.38
C ARG A 129 -12.86 13.30 11.80
N THR A 130 -12.38 13.63 12.99
CA THR A 130 -11.15 13.09 13.57
C THR A 130 -11.45 12.41 14.89
N ARG A 131 -10.62 11.45 15.22
CA ARG A 131 -10.65 10.74 16.50
C ARG A 131 -9.40 11.05 17.31
N SER A 132 -9.58 11.12 18.64
CA SER A 132 -8.46 11.18 19.61
C SER A 132 -8.64 10.13 20.71
N GLY A 133 -7.58 9.90 21.47
CA GLY A 133 -7.55 8.90 22.53
C GLY A 133 -7.51 7.45 22.04
N GLY A 134 -7.66 6.50 22.97
CA GLY A 134 -7.78 5.08 22.69
C GLY A 134 -9.22 4.68 22.40
N LEU A 135 -9.39 3.56 21.69
CA LEU A 135 -10.67 2.88 21.59
C LEU A 135 -10.78 1.82 22.68
N THR A 136 -12.01 1.46 23.06
CA THR A 136 -12.29 0.38 23.99
C THR A 136 -13.18 -0.67 23.35
N VAL A 137 -13.09 -1.89 23.85
CA VAL A 137 -13.98 -3.00 23.51
C VAL A 137 -14.46 -3.66 24.79
N PRO A 138 -15.66 -4.25 24.83
CA PRO A 138 -16.09 -5.05 25.98
C PRO A 138 -15.18 -6.27 26.16
N THR A 139 -15.14 -6.79 27.38
CA THR A 139 -14.20 -7.87 27.76
C THR A 139 -14.31 -9.11 26.87
N GLU A 140 -15.51 -9.45 26.42
CA GLU A 140 -15.80 -10.58 25.53
C GLU A 140 -15.20 -10.41 24.12
N LEU A 141 -14.98 -9.18 23.65
CA LEU A 141 -14.32 -8.88 22.38
C LEU A 141 -12.82 -8.63 22.52
N ASN A 142 -12.30 -8.60 23.76
CA ASN A 142 -10.87 -8.39 24.00
C ASN A 142 -10.05 -9.56 23.45
N GLY A 143 -9.10 -9.26 22.55
CA GLY A 143 -8.29 -10.25 21.85
C GLY A 143 -9.02 -10.97 20.69
N VAL A 144 -10.32 -10.74 20.50
CA VAL A 144 -11.09 -11.11 19.31
C VAL A 144 -10.94 -10.02 18.26
N VAL A 145 -11.30 -8.79 18.63
CA VAL A 145 -11.11 -7.59 17.78
C VAL A 145 -9.69 -7.06 17.98
N ILE A 146 -8.94 -6.92 16.89
CA ILE A 146 -7.55 -6.45 16.91
C ILE A 146 -7.40 -5.03 16.37
N ALA A 147 -8.38 -4.54 15.59
CA ALA A 147 -8.46 -3.15 15.15
C ALA A 147 -9.90 -2.74 14.89
N ILE A 148 -10.18 -1.45 15.07
CA ILE A 148 -11.44 -0.80 14.69
C ILE A 148 -11.08 0.45 13.88
N LEU A 149 -11.51 0.48 12.62
CA LEU A 149 -11.23 1.54 11.66
C LEU A 149 -12.53 2.20 11.19
N GLY A 150 -12.47 3.46 10.68
CA GLY A 150 -13.62 4.17 10.13
C GLY A 150 -14.18 5.29 11.01
N PHE A 151 -13.68 5.47 12.24
CA PHE A 151 -14.04 6.64 13.05
C PHE A 151 -13.35 7.93 12.59
N ASP A 152 -12.18 7.81 12.01
CA ASP A 152 -11.36 8.92 11.55
C ASP A 152 -11.45 9.03 10.02
N GLN A 153 -11.78 10.23 9.52
CA GLN A 153 -11.95 10.50 8.08
C GLN A 153 -10.83 11.36 7.50
N ARG A 154 -9.77 11.67 8.30
CA ARG A 154 -8.61 12.35 7.72
C ARG A 154 -7.97 11.49 6.64
N PRO A 155 -7.39 12.10 5.59
CA PRO A 155 -6.63 11.34 4.60
C PRO A 155 -5.55 10.50 5.26
N ALA A 156 -5.53 9.21 4.95
CA ALA A 156 -4.58 8.25 5.53
C ALA A 156 -3.24 8.28 4.79
N ALA A 157 -3.27 8.58 3.49
CA ALA A 157 -2.14 8.52 2.60
C ALA A 157 -2.12 9.69 1.61
N ARG A 158 -0.96 9.91 1.02
CA ARG A 158 -0.74 10.83 -0.11
C ARG A 158 -0.14 10.06 -1.28
N THR A 159 -0.20 10.64 -2.47
CA THR A 159 0.46 10.12 -3.66
C THR A 159 1.98 10.40 -3.60
N TYR A 160 2.73 9.57 -4.31
CA TYR A 160 4.18 9.72 -4.46
C TYR A 160 4.57 9.91 -5.93
N HIS A 161 3.85 10.82 -6.62
CA HIS A 161 4.19 11.26 -7.96
C HIS A 161 4.66 12.71 -7.94
N GLN A 162 5.62 13.02 -8.79
CA GLN A 162 6.17 14.35 -8.97
C GLN A 162 6.04 14.73 -10.45
N VAL A 163 5.32 15.82 -10.72
CA VAL A 163 5.10 16.33 -12.08
C VAL A 163 6.21 17.33 -12.43
N LEU A 164 6.95 17.07 -13.50
CA LEU A 164 7.93 18.01 -14.01
C LEU A 164 7.23 19.02 -14.95
N ALA A 165 7.36 20.31 -14.67
CA ALA A 165 6.75 21.38 -15.47
C ALA A 165 7.28 21.45 -16.93
N ARG A 166 8.40 20.80 -17.23
CA ARG A 166 8.97 20.66 -18.59
C ARG A 166 9.66 19.31 -18.69
N ALA A 167 9.60 18.66 -19.88
CA ALA A 167 10.36 17.45 -20.13
C ALA A 167 11.85 17.66 -19.82
N GLY A 168 12.39 16.84 -18.94
CA GLY A 168 13.81 16.81 -18.60
C GLY A 168 14.67 16.37 -19.80
N GLN A 169 15.98 16.50 -19.68
CA GLN A 169 16.92 16.12 -20.76
C GLN A 169 16.90 14.60 -21.06
N SER A 170 16.32 13.78 -20.17
CA SER A 170 16.40 12.31 -20.23
C SER A 170 15.09 11.61 -19.88
N SER A 171 13.93 12.18 -20.28
CA SER A 171 12.65 11.48 -20.07
C SER A 171 12.55 10.20 -20.91
N TYR A 172 11.91 9.17 -20.36
CA TYR A 172 11.80 7.85 -20.97
C TYR A 172 10.34 7.40 -21.11
N THR A 173 10.09 6.51 -22.08
CA THR A 173 8.90 5.65 -21.99
C THR A 173 9.20 4.49 -21.02
N PRO A 174 8.18 3.90 -20.35
CA PRO A 174 8.39 2.75 -19.48
C PRO A 174 9.07 1.57 -20.19
N GLY A 175 8.78 1.37 -21.48
CA GLY A 175 9.43 0.35 -22.31
C GLY A 175 10.94 0.61 -22.54
N GLN A 176 11.39 1.86 -22.54
CA GLN A 176 12.83 2.19 -22.61
C GLN A 176 13.53 1.85 -21.29
N VAL A 177 12.91 2.16 -20.16
CA VAL A 177 13.43 1.81 -18.82
C VAL A 177 13.47 0.28 -18.64
N ALA A 178 12.41 -0.43 -19.02
CA ALA A 178 12.38 -1.89 -18.99
C ALA A 178 13.49 -2.54 -19.82
N LYS A 179 13.81 -1.96 -20.99
CA LYS A 179 14.93 -2.42 -21.80
C LYS A 179 16.29 -2.12 -21.15
N ALA A 180 16.46 -0.96 -20.53
CA ALA A 180 17.68 -0.61 -19.81
C ALA A 180 17.93 -1.56 -18.63
N TYR A 181 16.86 -1.95 -17.93
CA TYR A 181 16.89 -2.93 -16.84
C TYR A 181 16.81 -4.40 -17.31
N ASN A 182 16.98 -4.64 -18.62
CA ASN A 182 17.05 -5.99 -19.19
C ASN A 182 15.84 -6.88 -18.83
N PHE A 183 14.61 -6.35 -18.91
CA PHE A 183 13.39 -7.08 -18.59
C PHE A 183 13.14 -8.23 -19.58
N PRO A 184 12.44 -9.32 -19.18
CA PRO A 184 11.99 -10.36 -20.08
C PRO A 184 11.12 -9.80 -21.22
N ALA A 185 11.23 -10.38 -22.42
CA ALA A 185 10.57 -9.88 -23.61
C ALA A 185 9.13 -10.40 -23.80
N ASN A 186 8.53 -11.05 -22.78
CA ASN A 186 7.12 -11.47 -22.80
C ASN A 186 6.19 -10.29 -22.42
N THR A 187 4.90 -10.51 -22.37
CA THR A 187 3.89 -9.45 -22.21
C THR A 187 3.12 -9.50 -20.89
N GLY A 188 3.44 -10.40 -19.97
CA GLY A 188 2.66 -10.63 -18.74
C GLY A 188 1.31 -11.30 -18.98
N ALA A 189 1.13 -11.97 -20.12
CA ALA A 189 -0.14 -12.62 -20.47
C ALA A 189 -0.59 -13.64 -19.43
N GLY A 190 -1.90 -13.64 -19.14
CA GLY A 190 -2.49 -14.51 -18.12
C GLY A 190 -2.42 -13.96 -16.70
N GLN A 191 -1.69 -12.85 -16.46
CA GLN A 191 -1.60 -12.21 -15.17
C GLN A 191 -2.66 -11.13 -14.99
N THR A 192 -2.99 -10.84 -13.73
CA THR A 192 -3.75 -9.65 -13.35
C THR A 192 -2.93 -8.86 -12.32
N ILE A 193 -2.75 -7.58 -12.58
CA ILE A 193 -2.11 -6.64 -11.67
C ILE A 193 -3.19 -5.74 -11.09
N ALA A 194 -3.34 -5.75 -9.77
CA ALA A 194 -4.19 -4.80 -9.06
C ALA A 194 -3.41 -3.50 -8.80
N VAL A 195 -4.07 -2.37 -8.98
CA VAL A 195 -3.58 -1.04 -8.60
C VAL A 195 -4.53 -0.50 -7.55
N ILE A 196 -4.01 -0.01 -6.42
CA ILE A 196 -4.82 0.55 -5.34
C ILE A 196 -4.78 2.06 -5.43
N GLU A 197 -5.96 2.68 -5.60
CA GLU A 197 -6.11 4.13 -5.73
C GLU A 197 -7.06 4.69 -4.68
N LEU A 198 -6.65 5.79 -4.06
CA LEU A 198 -7.39 6.43 -2.96
C LEU A 198 -8.00 7.77 -3.36
N GLY A 199 -8.15 8.00 -4.65
CA GLY A 199 -8.75 9.21 -5.24
C GLY A 199 -8.40 9.32 -6.71
N GLY A 200 -8.89 10.36 -7.36
CA GLY A 200 -8.65 10.62 -8.77
C GLY A 200 -9.31 9.60 -9.72
N GLY A 201 -8.77 9.56 -10.92
CA GLY A 201 -9.25 8.66 -11.94
C GLY A 201 -8.46 8.74 -13.24
N TYR A 202 -8.92 8.02 -14.25
CA TYR A 202 -8.33 8.02 -15.58
C TYR A 202 -9.39 8.17 -16.67
N ASN A 203 -9.00 8.77 -17.79
CA ASN A 203 -9.81 8.87 -19.00
C ASN A 203 -9.37 7.79 -20.00
N GLN A 204 -10.33 7.00 -20.50
CA GLN A 204 -10.04 5.94 -21.47
C GLN A 204 -9.45 6.47 -22.80
N SER A 205 -9.80 7.72 -23.17
CA SER A 205 -9.25 8.42 -24.33
C SER A 205 -7.74 8.65 -24.21
N ASP A 206 -7.29 9.02 -23.02
CA ASP A 206 -5.89 9.32 -22.74
C ASP A 206 -5.06 8.05 -22.80
N LEU A 207 -5.52 6.98 -22.15
CA LEU A 207 -4.89 5.67 -22.24
C LEU A 207 -4.81 5.19 -23.69
N THR A 208 -5.88 5.36 -24.48
CA THR A 208 -5.89 4.97 -25.91
C THR A 208 -4.86 5.77 -26.71
N THR A 209 -4.71 7.06 -26.41
CA THR A 209 -3.74 7.94 -27.05
C THR A 209 -2.32 7.57 -26.62
N TYR A 210 -2.12 7.31 -25.34
CA TYR A 210 -0.83 6.90 -24.78
C TYR A 210 -0.35 5.57 -25.41
N TRP A 211 -1.20 4.54 -25.46
CA TRP A 211 -0.84 3.24 -26.07
C TRP A 211 -0.39 3.38 -27.51
N ARG A 212 -1.06 4.25 -28.29
CA ARG A 212 -0.66 4.55 -29.67
C ARG A 212 0.69 5.24 -29.73
N GLN A 213 0.96 6.18 -28.83
CA GLN A 213 2.21 6.94 -28.76
C GLN A 213 3.40 6.04 -28.41
N VAL A 214 3.24 5.11 -27.46
CA VAL A 214 4.32 4.20 -27.05
C VAL A 214 4.39 2.91 -27.89
N GLY A 215 3.49 2.74 -28.85
CA GLY A 215 3.49 1.61 -29.77
C GLY A 215 3.03 0.29 -29.13
N VAL A 216 2.13 0.36 -28.15
CA VAL A 216 1.57 -0.79 -27.42
C VAL A 216 0.09 -0.97 -27.79
N SER A 217 -0.40 -2.18 -27.76
CA SER A 217 -1.80 -2.50 -28.04
C SER A 217 -2.32 -3.65 -27.17
N GLY A 218 -3.64 -3.73 -27.04
CA GLY A 218 -4.31 -4.82 -26.32
C GLY A 218 -4.29 -4.69 -24.79
N VAL A 219 -3.89 -3.55 -24.24
CA VAL A 219 -3.91 -3.31 -22.78
C VAL A 219 -5.36 -3.28 -22.30
N SER A 220 -5.65 -4.07 -21.27
CA SER A 220 -6.96 -4.17 -20.66
C SER A 220 -6.94 -3.52 -19.27
N VAL A 221 -7.71 -2.44 -19.10
CA VAL A 221 -7.86 -1.72 -17.83
C VAL A 221 -9.30 -1.79 -17.38
N THR A 222 -9.54 -2.10 -16.11
CA THR A 222 -10.88 -2.19 -15.52
C THR A 222 -10.90 -1.48 -14.18
N ALA A 223 -11.81 -0.52 -14.01
CA ALA A 223 -12.07 0.12 -12.73
C ALA A 223 -12.92 -0.79 -11.81
N VAL A 224 -12.55 -0.86 -10.56
CA VAL A 224 -13.23 -1.62 -9.50
C VAL A 224 -13.52 -0.68 -8.34
N GLY A 225 -14.79 -0.38 -8.11
CA GLY A 225 -15.21 0.45 -6.98
C GLY A 225 -15.28 -0.36 -5.67
N VAL A 226 -14.71 0.18 -4.60
CA VAL A 226 -14.76 -0.40 -3.26
C VAL A 226 -15.63 0.48 -2.38
N ASN A 227 -16.66 -0.11 -1.71
CA ASN A 227 -17.61 0.61 -0.86
C ASN A 227 -18.35 1.77 -1.53
N GLY A 228 -18.55 1.69 -2.85
CA GLY A 228 -19.29 2.72 -3.61
C GLY A 228 -18.40 3.80 -4.24
N THR A 229 -17.08 3.77 -4.04
CA THR A 229 -16.15 4.63 -4.80
C THR A 229 -16.10 4.23 -6.27
N THR A 230 -15.65 5.13 -7.12
CA THR A 230 -15.58 4.89 -8.57
C THR A 230 -14.36 5.57 -9.16
N ASN A 231 -14.01 5.23 -10.40
CA ASN A 231 -13.12 6.01 -11.24
C ASN A 231 -13.73 7.41 -11.45
N ALA A 232 -13.08 8.44 -10.89
CA ALA A 232 -13.61 9.81 -10.86
C ALA A 232 -12.51 10.83 -11.18
N PRO A 233 -12.08 10.92 -12.47
CA PRO A 233 -11.05 11.88 -12.86
C PRO A 233 -11.51 13.31 -12.59
N THR A 234 -10.60 14.13 -12.05
CA THR A 234 -10.85 15.51 -11.66
C THR A 234 -10.67 16.50 -12.81
N GLY A 235 -9.89 16.11 -13.83
CA GLY A 235 -9.47 16.95 -14.93
C GLY A 235 -8.26 17.85 -14.61
N ASP A 236 -7.58 17.60 -13.49
CA ASP A 236 -6.34 18.29 -13.11
C ASP A 236 -5.18 17.28 -13.06
N PRO A 237 -4.23 17.34 -14.01
CA PRO A 237 -3.10 16.40 -14.07
C PRO A 237 -2.15 16.49 -12.87
N ASN A 238 -2.24 17.55 -12.05
CA ASN A 238 -1.47 17.68 -10.81
C ASN A 238 -2.19 17.09 -9.58
N SER A 239 -3.41 16.58 -9.78
CA SER A 239 -4.18 15.89 -8.75
C SER A 239 -3.79 14.39 -8.70
N ALA A 240 -4.57 13.61 -7.96
CA ALA A 240 -4.46 12.15 -7.95
C ALA A 240 -4.67 11.48 -9.33
N ASP A 241 -5.21 12.20 -10.33
CA ASP A 241 -5.32 11.70 -11.71
C ASP A 241 -3.94 11.41 -12.30
N GLY A 242 -2.93 12.21 -11.94
CA GLY A 242 -1.53 11.98 -12.33
C GLY A 242 -0.98 10.67 -11.79
N GLU A 243 -1.31 10.32 -10.55
CA GLU A 243 -0.94 9.04 -9.94
C GLU A 243 -1.58 7.85 -10.65
N VAL A 244 -2.91 7.91 -10.80
CA VAL A 244 -3.69 6.84 -11.45
C VAL A 244 -3.20 6.58 -12.89
N ALA A 245 -2.94 7.66 -13.65
CA ALA A 245 -2.45 7.53 -15.02
C ALA A 245 -1.03 6.94 -15.05
N LEU A 246 -0.11 7.41 -14.20
CA LEU A 246 1.25 6.93 -14.11
C LEU A 246 1.29 5.41 -13.84
N ASP A 247 0.56 4.93 -12.85
CA ASP A 247 0.53 3.52 -12.47
C ASP A 247 0.04 2.65 -13.64
N ILE A 248 -1.09 3.04 -14.25
CA ILE A 248 -1.67 2.30 -15.40
C ILE A 248 -0.71 2.31 -16.60
N GLU A 249 -0.14 3.47 -16.93
CA GLU A 249 0.70 3.65 -18.12
C GLU A 249 2.04 2.91 -17.99
N VAL A 250 2.66 2.91 -16.80
CA VAL A 250 3.89 2.15 -16.54
C VAL A 250 3.62 0.65 -16.66
N ILE A 251 2.59 0.13 -16.00
CA ILE A 251 2.24 -1.30 -16.07
C ILE A 251 1.89 -1.71 -17.50
N GLY A 252 0.99 -0.97 -18.15
CA GLY A 252 0.48 -1.34 -19.46
C GLY A 252 1.53 -1.27 -20.57
N ALA A 253 2.47 -0.33 -20.49
CA ALA A 253 3.57 -0.23 -21.45
C ALA A 253 4.61 -1.36 -21.32
N ILE A 254 4.78 -1.92 -20.11
CA ILE A 254 5.75 -2.99 -19.82
C ILE A 254 5.13 -4.38 -19.95
N ALA A 255 3.92 -4.56 -19.43
CA ALA A 255 3.22 -5.85 -19.41
C ALA A 255 1.84 -5.77 -20.13
N PRO A 256 1.81 -5.47 -21.44
CA PRO A 256 0.58 -5.17 -22.17
C PRO A 256 -0.40 -6.35 -22.27
N GLY A 257 0.05 -7.56 -22.02
CA GLY A 257 -0.80 -8.75 -21.99
C GLY A 257 -1.39 -9.07 -20.63
N ALA A 258 -0.97 -8.36 -19.57
CA ALA A 258 -1.60 -8.44 -18.26
C ALA A 258 -2.91 -7.64 -18.22
N ARG A 259 -3.86 -8.08 -17.39
CA ARG A 259 -5.05 -7.30 -17.07
C ARG A 259 -4.70 -6.34 -15.91
N ILE A 260 -5.09 -5.09 -16.03
CA ILE A 260 -4.93 -4.09 -14.98
C ILE A 260 -6.31 -3.88 -14.33
N ALA A 261 -6.40 -4.14 -13.03
CA ALA A 261 -7.61 -3.91 -12.24
C ALA A 261 -7.33 -2.79 -11.22
N VAL A 262 -7.95 -1.63 -11.43
CA VAL A 262 -7.73 -0.42 -10.61
C VAL A 262 -8.81 -0.37 -9.53
N TYR A 263 -8.43 -0.58 -8.27
CA TYR A 263 -9.32 -0.60 -7.11
C TYR A 263 -9.37 0.79 -6.49
N PHE A 264 -10.49 1.48 -6.68
CA PHE A 264 -10.75 2.78 -6.08
C PHE A 264 -11.37 2.63 -4.70
N ALA A 265 -10.79 3.24 -3.68
CA ALA A 265 -11.25 3.22 -2.30
C ALA A 265 -11.14 4.62 -1.67
N ASP A 266 -11.85 4.86 -0.55
CA ASP A 266 -11.74 6.11 0.19
C ASP A 266 -10.34 6.28 0.80
N ASN A 267 -9.80 7.50 0.77
CA ASN A 267 -8.53 7.84 1.42
C ASN A 267 -8.71 7.99 2.94
N THR A 268 -9.03 6.90 3.60
CA THR A 268 -9.07 6.76 5.06
C THR A 268 -8.36 5.47 5.45
N ASP A 269 -8.02 5.29 6.73
CA ASP A 269 -7.42 4.03 7.20
C ASP A 269 -8.34 2.81 6.92
N GLN A 270 -9.65 2.99 7.03
CA GLN A 270 -10.65 1.98 6.69
C GLN A 270 -10.71 1.70 5.19
N GLY A 271 -10.89 2.75 4.38
CA GLY A 271 -11.06 2.62 2.93
C GLY A 271 -9.83 2.00 2.27
N PHE A 272 -8.64 2.41 2.69
CA PHE A 272 -7.39 1.86 2.16
C PHE A 272 -7.24 0.36 2.48
N LEU A 273 -7.50 -0.06 3.73
CA LEU A 273 -7.50 -1.49 4.07
C LEU A 273 -8.57 -2.27 3.30
N ASP A 274 -9.75 -1.69 3.10
CA ASP A 274 -10.82 -2.29 2.32
C ASP A 274 -10.41 -2.48 0.84
N GLY A 275 -9.72 -1.50 0.24
CA GLY A 275 -9.18 -1.59 -1.11
C GLY A 275 -8.16 -2.73 -1.26
N ILE A 276 -7.22 -2.81 -0.32
CA ILE A 276 -6.21 -3.87 -0.26
C ILE A 276 -6.87 -5.25 -0.11
N ASN A 277 -7.80 -5.40 0.83
CA ASN A 277 -8.51 -6.66 1.04
C ASN A 277 -9.37 -7.05 -0.17
N ALA A 278 -10.02 -6.07 -0.82
CA ALA A 278 -10.78 -6.31 -2.04
C ALA A 278 -9.91 -6.89 -3.15
N ALA A 279 -8.68 -6.39 -3.33
CA ALA A 279 -7.74 -6.90 -4.31
C ALA A 279 -7.20 -8.29 -3.93
N ILE A 280 -6.82 -8.50 -2.66
CA ILE A 280 -6.26 -9.78 -2.18
C ILE A 280 -7.28 -10.92 -2.32
N HIS A 281 -8.56 -10.66 -2.03
CA HIS A 281 -9.60 -11.69 -1.98
C HIS A 281 -10.51 -11.71 -3.22
N ASP A 282 -10.14 -11.00 -4.32
CA ASP A 282 -10.91 -11.01 -5.58
C ASP A 282 -10.80 -12.35 -6.31
N GLN A 283 -11.83 -13.19 -6.18
CA GLN A 283 -11.91 -14.50 -6.85
C GLN A 283 -12.31 -14.41 -8.34
N VAL A 284 -12.73 -13.22 -8.80
CA VAL A 284 -13.13 -13.00 -10.21
C VAL A 284 -11.92 -12.61 -11.05
N ARG A 285 -11.16 -11.61 -10.60
CA ARG A 285 -10.01 -11.08 -11.34
C ARG A 285 -8.70 -11.77 -10.97
N LYS A 286 -8.60 -12.28 -9.73
CA LYS A 286 -7.50 -13.08 -9.18
C LYS A 286 -6.14 -12.38 -9.38
N PRO A 287 -5.91 -11.20 -8.80
CA PRO A 287 -4.64 -10.52 -8.92
C PRO A 287 -3.48 -11.41 -8.44
N SER A 288 -2.40 -11.43 -9.20
CA SER A 288 -1.14 -12.09 -8.82
C SER A 288 -0.10 -11.10 -8.30
N VAL A 289 -0.32 -9.81 -8.56
CA VAL A 289 0.52 -8.70 -8.12
C VAL A 289 -0.38 -7.54 -7.72
N ILE A 290 0.02 -6.78 -6.69
CA ILE A 290 -0.63 -5.55 -6.25
C ILE A 290 0.41 -4.44 -6.28
N SER A 291 0.09 -3.30 -6.90
CA SER A 291 0.85 -2.05 -6.90
C SER A 291 0.18 -1.04 -5.98
N ILE A 292 0.95 -0.37 -5.15
CA ILE A 292 0.50 0.67 -4.23
C ILE A 292 1.46 1.84 -4.29
N SER A 293 0.97 2.99 -4.73
CA SER A 293 1.72 4.24 -4.88
C SER A 293 1.27 5.31 -3.87
N TRP A 294 0.63 4.89 -2.79
CA TRP A 294 0.09 5.73 -1.73
C TRP A 294 0.64 5.32 -0.37
N GLY A 295 0.98 6.32 0.46
CA GLY A 295 1.44 6.06 1.82
C GLY A 295 1.61 7.34 2.63
N GLY A 296 2.31 7.22 3.75
CA GLY A 296 2.66 8.32 4.63
C GLY A 296 3.53 7.85 5.79
N PRO A 297 4.16 8.78 6.53
CA PRO A 297 5.12 8.42 7.57
C PRO A 297 4.49 7.53 8.63
N GLU A 298 5.22 6.49 9.09
CA GLU A 298 4.75 5.58 10.16
C GLU A 298 4.17 6.32 11.36
N SER A 299 4.71 7.50 11.69
CA SER A 299 4.28 8.34 12.80
C SER A 299 2.85 8.88 12.66
N SER A 300 2.28 8.90 11.45
CA SER A 300 0.91 9.33 11.20
C SER A 300 -0.14 8.23 11.39
N TRP A 301 0.30 6.98 11.54
CA TRP A 301 -0.56 5.79 11.64
C TRP A 301 -0.73 5.32 13.08
N THR A 302 -1.88 4.72 13.40
CA THR A 302 -2.04 3.99 14.66
C THR A 302 -1.42 2.59 14.56
N GLN A 303 -0.89 2.07 15.66
CA GLN A 303 -0.32 0.72 15.68
C GLN A 303 -1.34 -0.36 15.27
N GLN A 304 -2.62 -0.20 15.68
CA GLN A 304 -3.68 -1.12 15.27
C GLN A 304 -3.87 -1.13 13.75
N ALA A 305 -3.86 0.03 13.10
CA ALA A 305 -3.99 0.12 11.65
C ALA A 305 -2.79 -0.53 10.96
N MET A 306 -1.55 -0.15 11.34
CA MET A 306 -0.34 -0.78 10.78
C MET A 306 -0.34 -2.31 10.95
N ASN A 307 -0.79 -2.82 12.09
CA ASN A 307 -0.89 -4.26 12.33
C ASN A 307 -1.96 -4.93 11.46
N ALA A 308 -3.12 -4.27 11.25
CA ALA A 308 -4.18 -4.78 10.38
C ALA A 308 -3.73 -4.87 8.91
N PHE A 309 -3.09 -3.81 8.41
CA PHE A 309 -2.51 -3.79 7.06
C PHE A 309 -1.41 -4.85 6.90
N ASN A 310 -0.48 -4.92 7.85
CA ASN A 310 0.58 -5.93 7.84
C ASN A 310 0.02 -7.35 7.86
N ALA A 311 -1.10 -7.60 8.53
CA ALA A 311 -1.78 -8.87 8.50
C ALA A 311 -2.41 -9.14 7.12
N ALA A 312 -2.98 -8.15 6.45
CA ALA A 312 -3.51 -8.29 5.08
C ALA A 312 -2.38 -8.58 4.06
N PHE A 313 -1.25 -7.89 4.16
CA PHE A 313 -0.08 -8.17 3.29
C PHE A 313 0.53 -9.56 3.54
N HIS A 314 0.47 -10.04 4.79
CA HIS A 314 0.84 -11.43 5.07
C HIS A 314 -0.13 -12.42 4.41
N ASP A 315 -1.43 -12.09 4.35
CA ASP A 315 -2.41 -12.90 3.61
C ASP A 315 -2.08 -12.94 2.12
N ALA A 316 -1.75 -11.79 1.52
CA ALA A 316 -1.29 -11.72 0.13
C ALA A 316 -0.09 -12.66 -0.10
N ALA A 317 0.91 -12.62 0.78
CA ALA A 317 2.08 -13.49 0.69
C ALA A 317 1.71 -14.98 0.76
N LEU A 318 0.82 -15.36 1.68
CA LEU A 318 0.33 -16.75 1.81
C LEU A 318 -0.45 -17.22 0.59
N LEU A 319 -1.17 -16.31 -0.08
CA LEU A 319 -1.91 -16.57 -1.32
C LEU A 319 -1.04 -16.49 -2.58
N GLY A 320 0.25 -16.23 -2.43
CA GLY A 320 1.16 -16.12 -3.57
C GLY A 320 0.98 -14.84 -4.38
N ILE A 321 0.49 -13.78 -3.77
CA ILE A 321 0.33 -12.45 -4.35
C ILE A 321 1.53 -11.61 -3.94
N SER A 322 2.24 -11.02 -4.91
CA SER A 322 3.30 -10.05 -4.66
C SER A 322 2.72 -8.66 -4.45
N VAL A 323 3.20 -7.92 -3.45
CA VAL A 323 2.75 -6.54 -3.20
C VAL A 323 3.96 -5.61 -3.31
N CYS A 324 3.92 -4.65 -4.25
CA CYS A 324 4.93 -3.62 -4.44
C CYS A 324 4.40 -2.29 -3.91
N VAL A 325 5.20 -1.56 -3.15
CA VAL A 325 4.79 -0.31 -2.51
C VAL A 325 5.87 0.74 -2.67
N ALA A 326 5.51 1.93 -3.13
CA ALA A 326 6.40 3.10 -3.18
C ALA A 326 6.90 3.46 -1.78
N SER A 327 8.19 3.82 -1.64
CA SER A 327 8.80 4.07 -0.32
C SER A 327 8.78 5.54 0.12
N GLY A 328 8.15 6.41 -0.67
CA GLY A 328 8.03 7.84 -0.39
C GLY A 328 8.99 8.71 -1.19
N ASP A 329 8.65 10.00 -1.29
CA ASP A 329 9.32 10.98 -2.15
C ASP A 329 9.98 12.13 -1.38
N ASN A 330 10.05 12.04 -0.06
CA ASN A 330 10.57 13.13 0.77
C ASN A 330 11.82 12.71 1.56
N GLY A 331 12.61 11.78 0.99
CA GLY A 331 13.86 11.35 1.59
C GLY A 331 13.69 10.68 2.96
N SER A 332 14.71 10.82 3.79
CA SER A 332 14.80 10.12 5.08
C SER A 332 13.89 10.64 6.20
N ASP A 333 13.28 11.82 6.06
CA ASP A 333 12.35 12.37 7.04
C ASP A 333 10.87 12.20 6.67
N ASP A 334 10.63 11.69 5.48
CA ASP A 334 9.30 11.47 4.89
C ASP A 334 8.36 12.69 4.97
N GLY A 335 8.94 13.90 4.94
CA GLY A 335 8.22 15.16 4.98
C GLY A 335 7.60 15.51 6.34
N VAL A 336 8.05 14.89 7.43
CA VAL A 336 7.57 15.21 8.80
C VAL A 336 8.19 16.51 9.31
N GLY A 337 9.45 16.80 8.95
CA GLY A 337 10.11 18.07 9.26
C GLY A 337 10.44 18.30 10.74
N ASP A 338 10.51 17.24 11.55
CA ASP A 338 10.83 17.32 12.99
C ASP A 338 12.31 17.09 13.32
N GLY A 339 13.13 16.90 12.27
CA GLY A 339 14.56 16.62 12.38
C GLY A 339 14.91 15.16 12.68
N ALA A 340 13.93 14.28 12.76
CA ALA A 340 14.12 12.84 12.90
C ALA A 340 13.95 12.10 11.55
N ASN A 341 14.40 10.85 11.51
CA ASN A 341 14.17 9.99 10.35
C ASN A 341 12.84 9.26 10.50
N HIS A 342 12.07 9.26 9.41
CA HIS A 342 10.79 8.58 9.29
C HIS A 342 10.78 7.71 8.05
N VAL A 343 10.18 6.55 8.15
CA VAL A 343 9.93 5.69 6.99
C VAL A 343 8.46 5.70 6.64
N ASP A 344 8.19 5.49 5.38
CA ASP A 344 6.84 5.40 4.85
C ASP A 344 6.13 4.10 5.26
N PHE A 345 4.83 4.19 5.47
CA PHE A 345 3.91 3.07 5.57
C PHE A 345 2.80 3.25 4.50
N PRO A 346 2.49 2.17 3.71
CA PRO A 346 2.71 0.76 4.01
C PRO A 346 4.05 0.14 3.56
N ALA A 347 4.98 0.89 2.97
CA ALA A 347 6.29 0.39 2.53
C ALA A 347 7.12 -0.30 3.65
N ALA A 348 6.96 0.15 4.90
CA ALA A 348 7.65 -0.42 6.06
C ALA A 348 7.15 -1.83 6.45
N SER A 349 6.01 -2.31 5.93
CA SER A 349 5.56 -3.68 6.22
C SER A 349 6.59 -4.72 5.74
N PRO A 350 6.93 -5.73 6.56
CA PRO A 350 7.84 -6.82 6.15
C PRO A 350 7.32 -7.73 5.03
N TRP A 351 6.04 -7.59 4.64
CA TRP A 351 5.40 -8.45 3.66
C TRP A 351 5.22 -7.79 2.29
N VAL A 352 5.64 -6.53 2.13
CA VAL A 352 5.60 -5.81 0.87
C VAL A 352 7.01 -5.56 0.34
N LEU A 353 7.16 -5.52 -0.99
CA LEU A 353 8.37 -5.10 -1.66
C LEU A 353 8.39 -3.56 -1.68
N ALA A 354 9.18 -2.97 -0.79
CA ALA A 354 9.35 -1.51 -0.72
C ALA A 354 10.26 -1.03 -1.86
N CYS A 355 9.77 -0.10 -2.66
CA CYS A 355 10.38 0.37 -3.90
C CYS A 355 10.89 1.81 -3.73
N GLY A 356 12.20 1.99 -3.69
CA GLY A 356 12.89 3.28 -3.62
C GLY A 356 13.22 3.86 -4.99
N GLY A 357 13.73 5.09 -5.01
CA GLY A 357 13.94 5.87 -6.22
C GLY A 357 15.40 6.09 -6.60
N THR A 358 15.69 5.99 -7.91
CA THR A 358 16.98 6.34 -8.50
C THR A 358 16.81 7.38 -9.61
N ARG A 359 17.90 8.08 -9.92
CA ARG A 359 18.09 8.83 -11.17
C ARG A 359 18.83 7.95 -12.16
N LEU A 360 18.14 7.57 -13.24
CA LEU A 360 18.68 6.75 -14.30
C LEU A 360 19.19 7.62 -15.45
N HIS A 361 20.42 7.39 -15.88
CA HIS A 361 20.91 7.84 -17.17
C HIS A 361 21.21 6.62 -18.05
N ALA A 362 20.41 6.43 -19.09
CA ALA A 362 20.54 5.31 -20.03
C ALA A 362 20.61 5.80 -21.47
N HIS A 363 21.41 5.12 -22.29
CA HIS A 363 21.50 5.34 -23.72
C HIS A 363 21.49 4.02 -24.48
N SER A 364 20.67 3.93 -25.52
CA SER A 364 20.55 2.72 -26.36
C SER A 364 20.36 1.44 -25.55
N SER A 365 19.46 1.48 -24.56
CA SER A 365 19.14 0.37 -23.65
C SER A 365 20.30 -0.08 -22.73
N LYS A 366 21.28 0.79 -22.50
CA LYS A 366 22.37 0.54 -21.57
C LYS A 366 22.38 1.60 -20.48
N ILE A 367 22.49 1.19 -19.24
CA ILE A 367 22.73 2.07 -18.11
C ILE A 367 24.12 2.69 -18.26
N ILE A 368 24.20 4.01 -18.32
CA ILE A 368 25.44 4.78 -18.32
C ILE A 368 25.83 5.14 -16.89
N SER A 369 24.85 5.61 -16.11
CA SER A 369 24.98 5.85 -14.67
C SER A 369 23.63 5.73 -14.01
N GLU A 370 23.62 5.37 -12.74
CA GLU A 370 22.44 5.34 -11.89
C GLU A 370 22.85 5.72 -10.46
N THR A 371 22.15 6.67 -9.87
CA THR A 371 22.43 7.21 -8.54
C THR A 371 21.15 7.29 -7.72
N VAL A 372 21.24 7.48 -6.42
CA VAL A 372 20.07 7.79 -5.58
C VAL A 372 19.36 9.02 -6.12
N TRP A 373 18.04 8.99 -6.22
CA TRP A 373 17.24 10.19 -6.47
C TRP A 373 17.27 11.11 -5.25
N ASN A 374 17.74 12.34 -5.46
CA ASN A 374 17.69 13.41 -4.47
C ASN A 374 17.88 14.76 -5.16
N ASP A 375 16.80 15.51 -5.32
CA ASP A 375 16.74 16.85 -5.90
C ASP A 375 16.58 17.95 -4.84
N GLY A 376 16.85 17.60 -3.59
CA GLY A 376 16.70 18.49 -2.44
C GLY A 376 15.24 18.66 -1.99
N ALA A 377 15.02 19.65 -1.14
CA ALA A 377 13.74 19.82 -0.44
C ALA A 377 12.56 20.11 -1.38
N ASP A 378 12.81 20.78 -2.51
CA ASP A 378 11.76 21.20 -3.44
C ASP A 378 11.56 20.22 -4.60
N GLY A 379 12.52 19.31 -4.83
CA GLY A 379 12.50 18.37 -5.97
C GLY A 379 12.27 16.91 -5.60
N GLY A 380 12.20 16.61 -4.30
CA GLY A 380 11.97 15.26 -3.79
C GLY A 380 13.24 14.42 -3.67
N ALA A 381 13.10 13.29 -3.01
CA ALA A 381 14.17 12.31 -2.80
C ALA A 381 13.60 10.94 -2.45
N SER A 382 14.34 9.86 -2.75
CA SER A 382 13.98 8.48 -2.39
C SER A 382 13.71 8.32 -0.92
N GLY A 383 12.51 7.89 -0.54
CA GLY A 383 12.15 7.55 0.83
C GLY A 383 12.87 6.30 1.32
N GLY A 384 13.26 6.31 2.59
CA GLY A 384 13.90 5.15 3.19
C GLY A 384 14.50 5.44 4.57
N GLY A 385 14.80 4.36 5.28
CA GLY A 385 15.29 4.42 6.66
C GLY A 385 15.03 3.13 7.41
N LEU A 386 14.83 3.25 8.73
CA LEU A 386 14.61 2.11 9.62
C LEU A 386 13.27 2.28 10.35
N SER A 387 12.37 1.30 10.18
CA SER A 387 11.06 1.31 10.82
C SER A 387 11.15 1.48 12.33
N SER A 388 10.28 2.32 12.88
CA SER A 388 10.10 2.48 14.32
C SER A 388 9.15 1.44 14.92
N HIS A 389 8.32 0.81 14.07
CA HIS A 389 7.26 -0.12 14.45
C HIS A 389 7.63 -1.59 14.21
N PHE A 390 8.23 -1.90 13.05
CA PHE A 390 8.52 -3.28 12.67
C PHE A 390 9.97 -3.67 13.00
N SER A 391 10.12 -4.81 13.69
CA SER A 391 11.42 -5.42 13.94
C SER A 391 12.00 -6.03 12.65
N VAL A 392 13.32 -6.28 12.66
CA VAL A 392 14.03 -6.88 11.53
C VAL A 392 13.40 -8.23 11.11
N PRO A 393 12.99 -8.36 9.84
CA PRO A 393 12.49 -9.62 9.31
C PRO A 393 13.63 -10.64 9.07
N LEU A 394 13.26 -11.91 8.95
CA LEU A 394 14.24 -13.00 8.78
C LEU A 394 15.20 -12.78 7.60
N TYR A 395 14.71 -12.24 6.50
CA TYR A 395 15.50 -12.02 5.29
C TYR A 395 16.51 -10.87 5.41
N GLN A 396 16.32 -9.93 6.35
CA GLN A 396 17.26 -8.82 6.62
C GLN A 396 18.20 -9.07 7.82
N LYS A 397 18.07 -10.20 8.52
CA LYS A 397 18.83 -10.46 9.76
C LYS A 397 20.34 -10.36 9.63
N ASN A 398 20.88 -10.64 8.45
CA ASN A 398 22.32 -10.61 8.20
C ASN A 398 22.84 -9.24 7.74
N ILE A 399 21.97 -8.23 7.67
CA ILE A 399 22.32 -6.86 7.31
C ILE A 399 22.55 -6.06 8.59
N SER A 400 23.80 -5.75 8.90
CA SER A 400 24.15 -5.00 10.12
C SER A 400 23.55 -3.58 10.15
N ALA A 401 23.42 -2.96 8.99
CA ALA A 401 22.90 -1.59 8.84
C ALA A 401 21.45 -1.43 9.32
N VAL A 402 20.63 -2.50 9.35
CA VAL A 402 19.22 -2.41 9.80
C VAL A 402 19.07 -2.37 11.33
N MET A 403 20.13 -2.61 12.09
CA MET A 403 20.16 -2.46 13.57
C MET A 403 18.96 -3.10 14.29
N GLY A 404 18.53 -4.30 13.87
CA GLY A 404 17.41 -5.02 14.48
C GLY A 404 16.01 -4.52 14.10
N ARG A 405 15.88 -3.57 13.17
CA ARG A 405 14.62 -2.99 12.67
C ARG A 405 14.40 -3.33 11.20
N ARG A 406 13.16 -3.22 10.71
CA ARG A 406 12.87 -3.33 9.27
C ARG A 406 13.54 -2.17 8.53
N GLY A 407 14.43 -2.47 7.59
CA GLY A 407 15.09 -1.49 6.73
C GLY A 407 14.34 -1.28 5.42
N VAL A 408 14.09 -0.04 5.03
CA VAL A 408 13.35 0.41 3.83
C VAL A 408 14.29 1.26 2.97
N PRO A 409 14.25 1.13 1.62
CA PRO A 409 13.49 0.19 0.81
C PRO A 409 14.14 -1.19 0.68
N ASP A 410 13.49 -2.13 -0.06
CA ASP A 410 14.07 -3.41 -0.44
C ASP A 410 14.85 -3.33 -1.73
N VAL A 411 14.29 -2.63 -2.71
CA VAL A 411 14.79 -2.45 -4.07
C VAL A 411 14.54 -1.02 -4.54
N ALA A 412 15.08 -0.66 -5.71
CA ALA A 412 14.86 0.64 -6.30
C ALA A 412 14.60 0.54 -7.81
N GLY A 413 14.35 1.68 -8.44
CA GLY A 413 14.24 1.87 -9.87
C GLY A 413 14.16 3.33 -10.23
N ASN A 414 14.11 3.64 -11.53
CA ASN A 414 14.03 5.01 -12.02
C ASN A 414 12.79 5.72 -11.46
N ALA A 415 13.01 6.81 -10.74
CA ALA A 415 11.98 7.60 -10.05
C ALA A 415 12.11 9.09 -10.28
N ASP A 416 13.33 9.58 -10.44
CA ASP A 416 13.63 11.00 -10.56
C ASP A 416 12.85 11.65 -11.71
N PRO A 417 12.09 12.74 -11.47
CA PRO A 417 11.35 13.42 -12.52
C PRO A 417 12.24 13.93 -13.68
N GLU A 418 13.51 14.27 -13.43
CA GLU A 418 14.44 14.67 -14.49
C GLU A 418 14.85 13.51 -15.42
N SER A 419 14.65 12.28 -15.00
CA SER A 419 14.72 11.07 -15.81
C SER A 419 13.38 10.33 -15.87
N GLY A 420 12.27 11.05 -15.63
CA GLY A 420 10.94 10.53 -15.43
C GLY A 420 10.29 9.93 -16.67
N TYR A 421 9.04 9.54 -16.49
CA TYR A 421 8.24 8.83 -17.48
C TYR A 421 7.34 9.78 -18.27
N LEU A 422 7.33 9.62 -19.59
CA LEU A 422 6.35 10.28 -20.44
C LEU A 422 4.97 9.73 -20.15
N THR A 423 4.00 10.62 -19.91
CA THR A 423 2.61 10.29 -19.54
C THR A 423 1.62 11.14 -20.31
N ILE A 424 0.34 10.73 -20.31
CA ILE A 424 -0.80 11.53 -20.78
C ILE A 424 -1.87 11.51 -19.69
N VAL A 425 -2.11 12.67 -19.09
CA VAL A 425 -3.08 12.86 -18.01
C VAL A 425 -4.03 14.01 -18.37
N ASP A 426 -5.34 13.78 -18.34
CA ASP A 426 -6.38 14.76 -18.63
C ASP A 426 -6.15 15.52 -19.96
N GLY A 427 -5.77 14.76 -20.99
CA GLY A 427 -5.45 15.27 -22.33
C GLY A 427 -4.14 16.01 -22.43
N GLN A 428 -3.31 16.08 -21.39
CA GLN A 428 -2.04 16.75 -21.35
C GLN A 428 -0.86 15.76 -21.34
N SER A 429 0.11 15.96 -22.23
CA SER A 429 1.37 15.20 -22.18
C SER A 429 2.32 15.84 -21.18
N GLY A 430 2.92 15.03 -20.32
CA GLY A 430 3.84 15.47 -19.28
C GLY A 430 4.96 14.46 -19.02
N VAL A 431 5.76 14.80 -18.01
CA VAL A 431 6.76 13.89 -17.44
C VAL A 431 6.48 13.77 -15.96
N ILE A 432 6.30 12.55 -15.49
CA ILE A 432 6.06 12.25 -14.08
C ILE A 432 7.16 11.31 -13.59
N GLY A 433 7.62 11.56 -12.37
CA GLY A 433 8.53 10.70 -11.60
C GLY A 433 7.97 10.43 -10.22
N GLY A 434 8.83 10.07 -9.29
CA GLY A 434 8.50 9.66 -7.94
C GLY A 434 8.65 8.15 -7.74
N THR A 435 8.68 7.72 -6.49
CA THR A 435 8.69 6.29 -6.16
C THR A 435 7.41 5.58 -6.59
N SER A 436 6.35 6.34 -6.89
CA SER A 436 5.13 5.90 -7.57
C SER A 436 5.37 5.24 -8.93
N ALA A 437 6.42 5.64 -9.66
CA ALA A 437 6.76 4.96 -10.91
C ALA A 437 7.44 3.60 -10.67
N VAL A 438 8.05 3.39 -9.49
CA VAL A 438 8.85 2.20 -9.19
C VAL A 438 8.00 1.02 -8.73
N ALA A 439 6.95 1.26 -7.97
CA ALA A 439 6.02 0.20 -7.56
C ALA A 439 5.35 -0.47 -8.78
N PRO A 440 4.75 0.25 -9.75
CA PRO A 440 4.20 -0.35 -10.97
C PRO A 440 5.27 -0.95 -11.89
N LEU A 441 6.49 -0.39 -11.93
CA LEU A 441 7.64 -0.95 -12.66
C LEU A 441 7.96 -2.37 -12.17
N TRP A 442 8.12 -2.55 -10.85
CA TRP A 442 8.37 -3.85 -10.26
C TRP A 442 7.16 -4.77 -10.35
N SER A 443 5.94 -4.25 -10.23
CA SER A 443 4.70 -5.01 -10.40
C SER A 443 4.60 -5.60 -11.81
N ALA A 444 4.92 -4.82 -12.83
CA ALA A 444 4.98 -5.28 -14.20
C ALA A 444 6.09 -6.33 -14.40
N LEU A 445 7.30 -6.11 -13.87
CA LEU A 445 8.40 -7.08 -13.93
C LEU A 445 8.02 -8.42 -13.32
N ILE A 446 7.36 -8.42 -12.16
CA ILE A 446 6.89 -9.64 -11.49
C ILE A 446 5.83 -10.36 -12.33
N ALA A 447 4.93 -9.63 -12.99
CA ALA A 447 3.96 -10.23 -13.92
C ALA A 447 4.66 -10.91 -15.11
N LEU A 448 5.75 -10.30 -15.64
CA LEU A 448 6.58 -10.95 -16.67
C LEU A 448 7.24 -12.22 -16.13
N PHE A 449 7.73 -12.21 -14.90
CA PHE A 449 8.29 -13.41 -14.24
C PHE A 449 7.24 -14.50 -14.08
N ASN A 450 6.05 -14.16 -13.60
CA ASN A 450 4.96 -15.11 -13.39
C ASN A 450 4.56 -15.80 -14.69
N GLN A 451 4.45 -15.06 -15.80
CA GLN A 451 4.19 -15.64 -17.12
C GLN A 451 5.27 -16.62 -17.54
N GLU A 452 6.54 -16.25 -17.41
CA GLU A 452 7.67 -17.03 -17.84
C GLU A 452 7.88 -18.31 -17.00
N LEU A 453 7.53 -18.23 -15.72
CA LEU A 453 7.62 -19.35 -14.78
C LEU A 453 6.38 -20.25 -14.80
N GLY A 454 5.27 -19.80 -15.38
CA GLY A 454 3.98 -20.49 -15.37
C GLY A 454 3.36 -20.60 -13.96
N ARG A 455 3.81 -19.77 -13.02
CA ARG A 455 3.34 -19.72 -11.62
C ARG A 455 3.62 -18.36 -11.00
N ASN A 456 2.88 -18.02 -9.95
CA ASN A 456 3.16 -16.80 -9.19
C ASN A 456 4.47 -16.93 -8.38
N VAL A 457 5.28 -15.90 -8.39
CA VAL A 457 6.48 -15.81 -7.53
C VAL A 457 6.07 -15.59 -6.07
N GLY A 458 5.05 -14.74 -5.84
CA GLY A 458 4.57 -14.41 -4.52
C GLY A 458 5.57 -13.56 -3.73
N TRP A 459 5.87 -13.95 -2.49
CA TRP A 459 6.76 -13.21 -1.59
C TRP A 459 8.23 -13.34 -2.00
N LEU A 460 8.78 -12.31 -2.67
CA LEU A 460 10.10 -12.33 -3.32
C LEU A 460 11.29 -12.21 -2.36
N HIS A 461 11.11 -11.65 -1.17
CA HIS A 461 12.21 -11.26 -0.28
C HIS A 461 13.27 -12.35 -0.04
N PRO A 462 12.91 -13.62 0.24
CA PRO A 462 13.93 -14.67 0.44
C PRO A 462 14.85 -14.87 -0.77
N TYR A 463 14.32 -14.68 -1.98
CA TYR A 463 15.09 -14.82 -3.22
C TYR A 463 15.97 -13.60 -3.47
N LEU A 464 15.43 -12.37 -3.22
CA LEU A 464 16.16 -11.12 -3.40
C LEU A 464 17.34 -11.02 -2.43
N TYR A 465 17.09 -11.18 -1.14
CA TYR A 465 18.12 -11.09 -0.09
C TYR A 465 19.05 -12.30 -0.01
N GLY A 466 18.74 -13.38 -0.71
CA GLY A 466 19.53 -14.61 -0.80
C GLY A 466 20.22 -14.76 -2.13
N ALA A 467 19.65 -15.58 -3.00
CA ALA A 467 20.25 -16.02 -4.25
C ALA A 467 20.48 -14.87 -5.26
N ALA A 468 19.60 -13.84 -5.30
CA ALA A 468 19.76 -12.73 -6.24
C ALA A 468 20.97 -11.85 -5.92
N VAL A 469 21.21 -11.53 -4.64
CA VAL A 469 22.41 -10.81 -4.19
C VAL A 469 23.66 -11.61 -4.49
N GLN A 470 23.65 -12.91 -4.20
CA GLN A 470 24.80 -13.81 -4.46
C GLN A 470 25.12 -13.91 -5.95
N ALA A 471 24.12 -13.87 -6.81
CA ALA A 471 24.28 -13.94 -8.26
C ALA A 471 24.60 -12.58 -8.92
N GLY A 472 24.60 -11.46 -8.17
CA GLY A 472 24.72 -10.12 -8.73
C GLY A 472 23.58 -9.77 -9.70
N ALA A 473 22.35 -10.20 -9.36
CA ALA A 473 21.19 -10.04 -10.22
C ALA A 473 20.48 -8.67 -10.07
N LEU A 474 21.09 -7.76 -9.33
CA LEU A 474 20.65 -6.37 -9.13
C LEU A 474 21.81 -5.41 -9.43
N HIS A 475 21.48 -4.22 -9.87
CA HIS A 475 22.47 -3.12 -10.02
C HIS A 475 22.59 -2.42 -8.67
N ASP A 476 23.70 -2.64 -7.98
CA ASP A 476 24.04 -2.05 -6.68
C ASP A 476 24.31 -0.56 -6.84
N ILE A 477 23.52 0.31 -6.21
CA ILE A 477 23.63 1.77 -6.30
C ILE A 477 24.53 2.24 -5.16
N THR A 478 25.65 2.85 -5.49
CA THR A 478 26.69 3.21 -4.51
C THR A 478 27.02 4.71 -4.46
N GLN A 479 26.18 5.54 -5.12
CA GLN A 479 26.38 6.99 -5.19
C GLN A 479 25.08 7.73 -4.88
N GLY A 480 25.20 8.81 -4.10
CA GLY A 480 24.11 9.66 -3.69
C GLY A 480 23.68 9.42 -2.24
N ASN A 481 22.62 10.10 -1.84
CA ASN A 481 22.02 10.02 -0.51
C ASN A 481 20.55 10.43 -0.59
N ASN A 482 19.78 10.14 0.48
CA ASN A 482 18.38 10.56 0.59
C ASN A 482 18.14 11.57 1.74
N GLY A 483 19.17 12.26 2.16
CA GLY A 483 19.20 13.14 3.33
C GLY A 483 20.12 12.56 4.39
N SER A 484 19.60 11.76 5.31
CA SER A 484 20.39 11.20 6.42
C SER A 484 21.18 9.93 6.07
N PHE A 485 20.79 9.20 5.02
CA PHE A 485 21.44 7.96 4.63
C PHE A 485 22.18 8.14 3.30
N SER A 486 23.34 7.50 3.17
CA SER A 486 24.13 7.50 1.93
C SER A 486 24.11 6.11 1.31
N ALA A 487 24.10 6.08 -0.03
CA ALA A 487 24.27 4.85 -0.78
C ALA A 487 25.62 4.20 -0.49
N GLN A 488 25.65 2.89 -0.41
CA GLN A 488 26.84 2.10 -0.14
C GLN A 488 26.75 0.73 -0.82
N LYS A 489 27.85 0.00 -0.84
CA LYS A 489 27.85 -1.36 -1.37
C LYS A 489 26.92 -2.28 -0.57
N GLY A 490 26.07 -3.02 -1.28
CA GLY A 490 25.06 -3.90 -0.71
C GLY A 490 23.81 -3.12 -0.31
N TRP A 491 23.07 -3.59 0.68
CA TRP A 491 21.86 -2.92 1.10
C TRP A 491 22.14 -1.58 1.79
N ASP A 492 21.41 -0.56 1.40
CA ASP A 492 21.36 0.75 2.06
C ASP A 492 19.93 1.28 2.18
N ALA A 493 19.75 2.30 3.02
CA ALA A 493 18.45 2.90 3.30
C ALA A 493 18.03 3.97 2.27
N CYS A 494 18.64 4.01 1.10
CA CYS A 494 18.27 4.88 -0.02
C CYS A 494 17.64 4.09 -1.16
N THR A 495 18.28 2.94 -1.52
CA THR A 495 17.97 2.16 -2.72
C THR A 495 17.83 0.66 -2.45
N GLY A 496 17.89 0.25 -1.17
CA GLY A 496 17.80 -1.16 -0.80
C GLY A 496 18.93 -1.98 -1.42
N LEU A 497 18.58 -3.04 -2.12
CA LEU A 497 19.50 -3.92 -2.85
C LEU A 497 19.84 -3.38 -4.26
N GLY A 498 19.27 -2.22 -4.66
CA GLY A 498 19.48 -1.59 -5.95
C GLY A 498 18.38 -1.85 -6.99
N SER A 499 18.65 -1.48 -8.25
CA SER A 499 17.69 -1.59 -9.35
C SER A 499 17.75 -2.96 -10.05
N PRO A 500 16.71 -3.36 -10.81
CA PRO A 500 16.60 -4.73 -11.31
C PRO A 500 17.49 -5.00 -12.54
N ASN A 501 18.07 -6.21 -12.62
CA ASN A 501 18.42 -6.83 -13.88
C ASN A 501 17.44 -7.97 -14.14
N GLY A 502 16.41 -7.70 -14.96
CA GLY A 502 15.26 -8.58 -15.11
C GLY A 502 15.61 -10.01 -15.55
N GLN A 503 16.51 -10.17 -16.54
CA GLN A 503 16.91 -11.51 -17.01
C GLN A 503 17.73 -12.26 -15.97
N ALA A 504 18.61 -11.58 -15.23
CA ALA A 504 19.40 -12.19 -14.18
C ALA A 504 18.50 -12.63 -13.00
N LEU A 505 17.56 -11.80 -12.59
CA LEU A 505 16.55 -12.16 -11.57
C LEU A 505 15.70 -13.35 -12.01
N LEU A 506 15.24 -13.37 -13.25
CA LEU A 506 14.47 -14.49 -13.80
C LEU A 506 15.28 -15.80 -13.77
N ALA A 507 16.57 -15.74 -14.10
CA ALA A 507 17.44 -16.93 -14.05
C ALA A 507 17.57 -17.48 -12.61
N VAL A 508 17.72 -16.59 -11.62
CA VAL A 508 17.72 -16.96 -10.19
C VAL A 508 16.40 -17.61 -9.78
N LEU A 509 15.27 -17.00 -10.16
CA LEU A 509 13.94 -17.53 -9.82
C LEU A 509 13.67 -18.88 -10.48
N LYS A 510 14.05 -19.06 -11.75
CA LYS A 510 13.98 -20.36 -12.44
C LYS A 510 14.78 -21.47 -11.73
N GLN A 511 15.87 -21.13 -11.09
CA GLN A 511 16.67 -22.08 -10.34
C GLN A 511 16.09 -22.36 -8.95
N ALA A 512 15.62 -21.32 -8.25
CA ALA A 512 15.14 -21.44 -6.88
C ALA A 512 13.73 -22.06 -6.75
N LEU A 513 12.93 -21.99 -7.83
CA LEU A 513 11.52 -22.44 -7.86
C LEU A 513 11.33 -23.79 -8.61
N LYS A 514 12.42 -24.46 -8.96
CA LYS A 514 12.37 -25.85 -9.47
C LYS A 514 11.97 -26.80 -8.35
#